data_2addbdb97fdb8677050e158218417417
#
_entry.id   2addbdb97fdb8677050e158218417417
#
_cell.length_a   1.000
_cell.length_b   1.000
_cell.length_c   1.000
_cell.angle_alpha   90.00
_cell.angle_beta   90.00
_cell.angle_gamma   90.00
#
_symmetry.space_group_name_H-M   'P 1'
#
loop_
_entity.id
_entity.type
_entity.pdbx_description
1 polymer ?
#
loop_
_entity_poly.entity_id
_entity_poly.type
_entity_poly.pdbx_seq_one_letter_code
_entity_poly.pdbx_strand_id
1 'polypeptide(L)'
;AKAIERPKPQKAAAAAKERSFVPVFLPAIADAPQLSLDQQIVIRFSPKAAQHGAPAAVPPLRATVLSAPGSVNAVFSALSMTVWRITWDGSTITEARSPRLDERISAERLLRDLTFTLWPTQSIAAAVPSGFEFSSHRQGPTEIRELSSEGTALLRAHITQMGSRSMITIENEPEGYTLQIESLL
;
A
#
# COMPACT_ATOMS: atom_id res chain seq x y z
N ALA A 1 -28.27 -19.29 -42.10
CA ALA A 1 -26.99 -19.03 -41.46
C ALA A 1 -27.19 -17.91 -40.40
N LYS A 2 -27.07 -18.25 -39.12
CA LYS A 2 -27.13 -17.27 -37.99
C LYS A 2 -25.73 -16.67 -37.84
N ALA A 3 -25.64 -15.36 -38.02
CA ALA A 3 -24.42 -14.61 -37.77
C ALA A 3 -24.10 -14.61 -36.26
N ILE A 4 -22.91 -15.07 -35.90
CA ILE A 4 -22.36 -14.98 -34.53
C ILE A 4 -21.93 -13.53 -34.32
N GLU A 5 -22.69 -12.82 -33.51
CA GLU A 5 -22.39 -11.43 -33.11
C GLU A 5 -21.13 -11.42 -32.22
N ARG A 6 -20.05 -10.84 -32.73
CA ARG A 6 -18.82 -10.63 -31.91
C ARG A 6 -19.12 -9.60 -30.85
N PRO A 7 -18.74 -9.83 -29.59
CA PRO A 7 -18.94 -8.85 -28.51
C PRO A 7 -18.17 -7.57 -28.83
N LYS A 8 -18.84 -6.44 -28.66
CA LYS A 8 -18.31 -5.11 -28.96
C LYS A 8 -17.06 -4.81 -28.12
N PRO A 9 -16.00 -4.22 -28.74
CA PRO A 9 -14.71 -3.97 -28.09
C PRO A 9 -14.77 -3.06 -26.85
N GLN A 10 -15.86 -2.32 -26.68
CA GLN A 10 -16.06 -1.40 -25.56
C GLN A 10 -16.21 -2.07 -24.20
N LYS A 11 -16.76 -3.28 -24.14
CA LYS A 11 -16.94 -4.04 -22.88
C LYS A 11 -15.63 -4.69 -22.41
N ALA A 12 -14.77 -5.07 -23.36
CA ALA A 12 -13.45 -5.61 -23.07
C ALA A 12 -12.48 -4.53 -22.59
N ALA A 13 -12.55 -3.31 -23.14
CA ALA A 13 -11.73 -2.17 -22.72
C ALA A 13 -12.13 -1.63 -21.33
N ALA A 14 -13.41 -1.64 -20.97
CA ALA A 14 -13.90 -1.28 -19.63
C ALA A 14 -13.45 -2.33 -18.59
N ALA A 15 -13.54 -3.62 -18.90
CA ALA A 15 -13.06 -4.68 -18.02
C ALA A 15 -11.54 -4.66 -17.84
N ALA A 16 -10.78 -4.30 -18.88
CA ALA A 16 -9.33 -4.12 -18.80
C ALA A 16 -8.94 -2.89 -17.96
N LYS A 17 -9.76 -1.84 -17.99
CA LYS A 17 -9.54 -0.61 -17.20
C LYS A 17 -9.84 -0.83 -15.70
N GLU A 18 -10.84 -1.65 -15.36
CA GLU A 18 -11.13 -2.04 -13.98
C GLU A 18 -10.05 -2.95 -13.37
N ARG A 19 -9.29 -3.68 -14.18
CA ARG A 19 -8.22 -4.59 -13.74
C ARG A 19 -6.87 -3.90 -13.53
N SER A 20 -6.75 -2.61 -13.80
CA SER A 20 -5.51 -1.84 -13.64
C SER A 20 -5.37 -1.14 -12.28
N PHE A 21 -6.32 -1.36 -11.36
CA PHE A 21 -6.27 -0.78 -10.02
C PHE A 21 -5.74 -1.80 -9.01
N VAL A 22 -4.93 -1.31 -8.07
CA VAL A 22 -4.56 -2.10 -6.91
C VAL A 22 -5.77 -2.14 -5.97
N PRO A 23 -6.28 -3.33 -5.61
CA PRO A 23 -7.41 -3.42 -4.71
C PRO A 23 -7.04 -2.89 -3.33
N VAL A 24 -8.00 -2.24 -2.68
CA VAL A 24 -7.88 -1.88 -1.26
C VAL A 24 -8.38 -3.07 -0.46
N PHE A 25 -7.48 -3.76 0.21
CA PHE A 25 -7.79 -4.86 1.12
C PHE A 25 -6.87 -4.80 2.33
N LEU A 26 -7.37 -5.30 3.44
CA LEU A 26 -6.63 -5.35 4.69
C LEU A 26 -6.63 -6.79 5.21
N PRO A 27 -5.49 -7.31 5.67
CA PRO A 27 -5.42 -8.61 6.31
C PRO A 27 -6.13 -8.58 7.66
N ALA A 28 -6.39 -9.76 8.24
CA ALA A 28 -7.06 -9.86 9.53
C ALA A 28 -6.28 -9.12 10.61
N ILE A 29 -6.94 -8.23 11.33
CA ILE A 29 -6.31 -7.46 12.40
C ILE A 29 -5.89 -8.32 13.59
N ALA A 30 -6.51 -9.48 13.78
CA ALA A 30 -6.10 -10.47 14.78
C ALA A 30 -4.68 -10.97 14.55
N ASP A 31 -4.20 -10.93 13.31
CA ASP A 31 -2.85 -11.35 12.91
C ASP A 31 -1.83 -10.21 12.95
N ALA A 32 -2.22 -9.04 13.42
CA ALA A 32 -1.33 -7.89 13.52
C ALA A 32 -0.11 -8.23 14.38
N PRO A 33 1.11 -7.98 13.87
CA PRO A 33 2.31 -8.19 14.66
C PRO A 33 2.38 -7.20 15.83
N GLN A 34 2.98 -7.62 16.94
CA GLN A 34 3.26 -6.74 18.07
C GLN A 34 4.47 -5.88 17.73
N LEU A 35 4.27 -4.66 17.28
CA LEU A 35 5.32 -3.76 16.82
C LEU A 35 5.13 -2.34 17.36
N SER A 36 6.26 -1.71 17.66
CA SER A 36 6.36 -0.27 17.87
C SER A 36 7.44 0.24 16.93
N LEU A 37 7.04 0.92 15.88
CA LEU A 37 7.94 1.37 14.82
C LEU A 37 8.04 2.88 14.78
N ASP A 38 9.26 3.36 14.59
CA ASP A 38 9.55 4.74 14.20
C ASP A 38 9.99 4.71 12.73
N GLN A 39 9.24 5.36 11.87
CA GLN A 39 9.41 5.29 10.42
C GLN A 39 9.64 6.67 9.82
N GLN A 40 10.46 6.70 8.79
CA GLN A 40 10.53 7.82 7.84
C GLN A 40 9.96 7.36 6.51
N ILE A 41 8.97 8.09 6.01
CA ILE A 41 8.26 7.74 4.78
C ILE A 41 8.45 8.86 3.76
N VAL A 42 8.95 8.47 2.58
CA VAL A 42 9.07 9.36 1.42
C VAL A 42 8.11 8.87 0.34
N ILE A 43 7.19 9.73 -0.06
CA ILE A 43 6.21 9.46 -1.12
C ILE A 43 6.67 10.15 -2.39
N ARG A 44 6.75 9.41 -3.48
CA ARG A 44 7.09 9.96 -4.81
C ARG A 44 6.02 9.57 -5.81
N PHE A 45 5.44 10.56 -6.46
CA PHE A 45 4.51 10.34 -7.56
C PHE A 45 5.25 10.23 -8.89
N SER A 46 4.75 9.36 -9.78
CA SER A 46 5.28 9.23 -11.12
C SER A 46 5.04 10.50 -11.95
N PRO A 47 5.83 10.76 -13.01
CA PRO A 47 5.58 11.88 -13.93
C PRO A 47 4.16 11.85 -14.52
N LYS A 48 3.64 10.67 -14.82
CA LYS A 48 2.27 10.49 -15.32
C LYS A 48 1.23 10.92 -14.29
N ALA A 49 1.40 10.54 -13.03
CA ALA A 49 0.51 10.98 -11.95
C ALA A 49 0.60 12.49 -11.73
N ALA A 50 1.79 13.08 -11.83
CA ALA A 50 2.00 14.52 -11.75
C ALA A 50 1.26 15.28 -12.86
N GLN A 51 1.21 14.75 -14.08
CA GLN A 51 0.43 15.32 -15.19
C GLN A 51 -1.08 15.32 -14.92
N HIS A 52 -1.56 14.43 -14.06
CA HIS A 52 -2.96 14.34 -13.63
C HIS A 52 -3.21 15.04 -12.29
N GLY A 53 -2.33 15.96 -11.91
CA GLY A 53 -2.49 16.84 -10.76
C GLY A 53 -1.93 16.29 -9.44
N ALA A 54 -1.17 15.18 -9.43
CA ALA A 54 -0.45 14.76 -8.24
C ALA A 54 0.62 15.80 -7.88
N PRO A 55 0.93 16.01 -6.58
CA PRO A 55 1.92 16.99 -6.18
C PRO A 55 3.31 16.63 -6.72
N ALA A 56 4.07 17.64 -7.14
CA ALA A 56 5.43 17.46 -7.63
C ALA A 56 6.39 16.97 -6.54
N ALA A 57 6.13 17.36 -5.28
CA ALA A 57 6.88 16.93 -4.12
C ALA A 57 5.96 16.82 -2.90
N VAL A 58 6.19 15.78 -2.09
CA VAL A 58 5.54 15.60 -0.79
C VAL A 58 6.65 15.69 0.26
N PRO A 59 6.51 16.52 1.31
CA PRO A 59 7.47 16.53 2.40
C PRO A 59 7.59 15.14 3.02
N PRO A 60 8.80 14.70 3.44
CA PRO A 60 8.96 13.45 4.16
C PRO A 60 8.06 13.40 5.40
N LEU A 61 7.43 12.26 5.63
CA LEU A 61 6.61 12.02 6.81
C LEU A 61 7.41 11.20 7.82
N ARG A 62 7.33 11.59 9.07
CA ARG A 62 7.72 10.70 10.18
C ARG A 62 6.48 10.06 10.73
N ALA A 63 6.55 8.76 10.96
CA ALA A 63 5.43 8.00 11.49
C ALA A 63 5.85 7.23 12.73
N THR A 64 5.00 7.25 13.75
CA THR A 64 5.04 6.29 14.84
C THR A 64 3.89 5.33 14.63
N VAL A 65 4.20 4.05 14.47
CA VAL A 65 3.23 2.99 14.24
C VAL A 65 3.23 2.03 15.40
N LEU A 66 2.09 1.91 16.06
CA LEU A 66 1.84 0.93 17.12
C LEU A 66 0.88 -0.13 16.58
N SER A 67 1.34 -1.35 16.51
CA SER A 67 0.56 -2.49 16.03
C SER A 67 0.52 -3.58 17.08
N ALA A 68 -0.66 -4.11 17.32
CA ALA A 68 -0.91 -5.26 18.16
C ALA A 68 -2.15 -6.01 17.64
N PRO A 69 -2.32 -7.30 17.97
CA PRO A 69 -3.56 -8.00 17.63
C PRO A 69 -4.78 -7.20 18.08
N GLY A 70 -5.65 -6.83 17.15
CA GLY A 70 -6.87 -6.06 17.39
C GLY A 70 -6.76 -4.55 17.25
N SER A 71 -5.57 -3.96 17.11
CA SER A 71 -5.45 -2.52 16.93
C SER A 71 -4.18 -2.07 16.19
N VAL A 72 -4.34 -1.07 15.35
CA VAL A 72 -3.23 -0.36 14.71
C VAL A 72 -3.45 1.14 14.90
N ASN A 73 -2.43 1.82 15.41
CA ASN A 73 -2.43 3.26 15.57
C ASN A 73 -1.20 3.84 14.87
N ALA A 74 -1.39 4.84 14.04
CA ALA A 74 -0.32 5.53 13.36
C ALA A 74 -0.47 7.04 13.50
N VAL A 75 0.62 7.71 13.84
CA VAL A 75 0.70 9.17 13.95
C VAL A 75 1.78 9.66 13.01
N PHE A 76 1.42 10.57 12.13
CA PHE A 76 2.32 11.13 11.12
C PHE A 76 2.59 12.60 11.38
N SER A 77 3.84 12.98 11.21
CA SER A 77 4.26 14.38 11.28
C SER A 77 5.04 14.78 10.01
N ALA A 78 4.89 16.02 9.63
CA ALA A 78 5.68 16.67 8.59
C ALA A 78 6.16 18.01 9.11
N LEU A 79 7.43 18.34 8.88
CA LEU A 79 8.01 19.60 9.36
C LEU A 79 7.78 19.85 10.87
N SER A 80 7.91 18.78 11.66
CA SER A 80 7.71 18.78 13.12
C SER A 80 6.27 19.03 13.59
N MET A 81 5.29 19.00 12.71
CA MET A 81 3.88 19.13 13.04
C MET A 81 3.12 17.85 12.76
N THR A 82 2.25 17.44 13.70
CA THR A 82 1.33 16.33 13.44
C THR A 82 0.36 16.71 12.33
N VAL A 83 0.35 15.92 11.27
CA VAL A 83 -0.51 16.17 10.11
C VAL A 83 -1.57 15.09 9.91
N TRP A 84 -1.42 13.93 10.57
CA TRP A 84 -2.33 12.83 10.38
C TRP A 84 -2.29 11.82 11.54
N ARG A 85 -3.46 11.34 11.93
CA ARG A 85 -3.63 10.23 12.86
C ARG A 85 -4.58 9.23 12.26
N ILE A 86 -4.22 7.96 12.32
CA ILE A 86 -5.04 6.86 11.84
C ILE A 86 -5.16 5.82 12.94
N THR A 87 -6.37 5.36 13.16
CA THR A 87 -6.68 4.24 14.05
C THR A 87 -7.51 3.22 13.29
N TRP A 88 -7.13 1.97 13.37
CA TRP A 88 -7.84 0.85 12.76
C TRP A 88 -8.04 -0.25 13.80
N ASP A 89 -9.30 -0.69 13.99
CA ASP A 89 -9.70 -1.73 14.94
C ASP A 89 -10.16 -3.04 14.27
N GLY A 90 -9.98 -3.14 12.96
CA GLY A 90 -10.39 -4.28 12.14
C GLY A 90 -11.73 -4.08 11.42
N SER A 91 -12.61 -3.26 11.94
CA SER A 91 -13.90 -2.94 11.31
C SER A 91 -14.00 -1.48 10.85
N THR A 92 -13.35 -0.57 11.57
CA THR A 92 -13.45 0.87 11.32
C THR A 92 -12.07 1.50 11.24
N ILE A 93 -11.88 2.36 10.24
CA ILE A 93 -10.73 3.25 10.12
C ILE A 93 -11.19 4.63 10.55
N THR A 94 -10.56 5.17 11.59
CA THR A 94 -10.79 6.52 12.07
C THR A 94 -9.58 7.36 11.77
N GLU A 95 -9.78 8.55 11.21
CA GLU A 95 -8.69 9.46 10.91
C GLU A 95 -8.96 10.89 11.36
N ALA A 96 -7.89 11.59 11.74
CA ALA A 96 -7.84 13.02 11.89
C ALA A 96 -6.71 13.54 11.02
N ARG A 97 -7.01 14.35 10.02
CA ARG A 97 -6.05 14.82 9.04
C ARG A 97 -6.01 16.33 8.93
N SER A 98 -4.81 16.87 8.77
CA SER A 98 -4.61 18.26 8.45
C SER A 98 -5.13 18.58 7.04
N PRO A 99 -5.76 19.76 6.82
CA PRO A 99 -6.10 20.22 5.48
C PRO A 99 -4.90 20.39 4.54
N ARG A 100 -3.68 20.46 5.09
CA ARG A 100 -2.43 20.57 4.33
C ARG A 100 -1.98 19.25 3.72
N LEU A 101 -2.50 18.12 4.21
CA LEU A 101 -2.20 16.81 3.63
C LEU A 101 -2.99 16.66 2.33
N ASP A 102 -2.30 16.27 1.25
CA ASP A 102 -2.92 16.07 -0.05
C ASP A 102 -4.02 15.01 0.03
N GLU A 103 -5.19 15.31 -0.55
CA GLU A 103 -6.37 14.40 -0.50
C GLU A 103 -6.14 13.07 -1.21
N ARG A 104 -5.15 12.97 -2.11
CA ARG A 104 -4.79 11.71 -2.76
C ARG A 104 -4.11 10.73 -1.82
N ILE A 105 -3.59 11.22 -0.70
CA ILE A 105 -3.01 10.38 0.34
C ILE A 105 -4.16 9.85 1.18
N SER A 106 -4.49 8.57 1.01
CA SER A 106 -5.64 7.90 1.60
C SER A 106 -5.22 7.02 2.77
N ALA A 107 -5.97 7.07 3.87
CA ALA A 107 -5.76 6.20 5.02
C ALA A 107 -5.87 4.72 4.66
N GLU A 108 -6.85 4.34 3.87
CA GLU A 108 -7.09 2.97 3.45
C GLU A 108 -5.94 2.43 2.60
N ARG A 109 -5.45 3.23 1.65
CA ARG A 109 -4.32 2.84 0.80
C ARG A 109 -3.02 2.75 1.58
N LEU A 110 -2.78 3.68 2.49
CA LEU A 110 -1.59 3.64 3.33
C LEU A 110 -1.62 2.42 4.27
N LEU A 111 -2.75 2.12 4.89
CA LEU A 111 -2.90 0.91 5.70
C LEU A 111 -2.72 -0.36 4.87
N ARG A 112 -3.27 -0.41 3.66
CA ARG A 112 -3.00 -1.51 2.72
C ARG A 112 -1.50 -1.69 2.50
N ASP A 113 -0.80 -0.62 2.17
CA ASP A 113 0.62 -0.67 1.85
C ASP A 113 1.46 -1.05 3.08
N LEU A 114 1.17 -0.50 4.25
CA LEU A 114 1.85 -0.84 5.49
C LEU A 114 1.59 -2.30 5.89
N THR A 115 0.35 -2.75 5.87
CA THR A 115 0.01 -4.13 6.23
C THR A 115 0.59 -5.13 5.23
N PHE A 116 0.66 -4.78 3.96
CA PHE A 116 1.30 -5.58 2.91
C PHE A 116 2.78 -5.87 3.20
N THR A 117 3.46 -5.00 3.93
CA THR A 117 4.87 -5.15 4.29
C THR A 117 5.10 -5.71 5.69
N LEU A 118 4.17 -5.52 6.62
CA LEU A 118 4.35 -5.82 8.04
C LEU A 118 3.68 -7.12 8.49
N TRP A 119 2.54 -7.50 7.89
CA TRP A 119 1.82 -8.70 8.28
C TRP A 119 2.50 -9.98 7.81
N PRO A 120 2.23 -11.11 8.49
CA PRO A 120 2.65 -12.42 8.03
C PRO A 120 2.12 -12.70 6.62
N THR A 121 2.92 -13.35 5.79
CA THR A 121 2.56 -13.66 4.40
C THR A 121 1.27 -14.47 4.29
N GLN A 122 1.02 -15.37 5.23
CA GLN A 122 -0.21 -16.17 5.28
C GLN A 122 -1.46 -15.31 5.46
N SER A 123 -1.39 -14.28 6.30
CA SER A 123 -2.50 -13.36 6.55
C SER A 123 -2.81 -12.53 5.32
N ILE A 124 -1.78 -12.08 4.60
CA ILE A 124 -1.94 -11.33 3.36
C ILE A 124 -2.57 -12.23 2.29
N ALA A 125 -2.02 -13.43 2.10
CA ALA A 125 -2.54 -14.40 1.13
C ALA A 125 -4.03 -14.73 1.37
N ALA A 126 -4.45 -14.84 2.63
CA ALA A 126 -5.84 -15.12 3.00
C ALA A 126 -6.79 -13.95 2.71
N ALA A 127 -6.26 -12.72 2.67
CA ALA A 127 -7.06 -11.50 2.49
C ALA A 127 -7.11 -11.02 1.04
N VAL A 128 -6.27 -11.56 0.17
CA VAL A 128 -6.21 -11.14 -1.25
C VAL A 128 -7.54 -11.41 -1.94
N PRO A 129 -8.13 -10.40 -2.60
CA PRO A 129 -9.40 -10.58 -3.32
C PRO A 129 -9.28 -11.57 -4.48
N SER A 130 -10.41 -12.17 -4.85
CA SER A 130 -10.50 -13.03 -6.03
C SER A 130 -10.05 -12.31 -7.30
N GLY A 131 -9.28 -12.99 -8.13
CA GLY A 131 -8.71 -12.43 -9.36
C GLY A 131 -7.32 -11.81 -9.19
N PHE A 132 -6.80 -11.80 -7.95
CA PHE A 132 -5.44 -11.34 -7.65
C PHE A 132 -4.63 -12.48 -7.04
N GLU A 133 -3.32 -12.43 -7.25
CA GLU A 133 -2.37 -13.41 -6.74
C GLU A 133 -1.31 -12.72 -5.89
N PHE A 134 -0.98 -13.31 -4.75
CA PHE A 134 0.08 -12.86 -3.86
C PHE A 134 1.24 -13.85 -3.89
N SER A 135 2.45 -13.33 -3.97
CA SER A 135 3.68 -14.12 -3.85
C SER A 135 4.69 -13.43 -2.96
N SER A 136 5.54 -14.24 -2.33
CA SER A 136 6.70 -13.77 -1.56
C SER A 136 7.88 -14.69 -1.84
N HIS A 137 9.05 -14.10 -2.08
CA HIS A 137 10.29 -14.83 -2.25
C HIS A 137 11.47 -14.00 -1.74
N ARG A 138 12.62 -14.64 -1.54
CA ARG A 138 13.84 -13.97 -1.11
C ARG A 138 14.87 -13.89 -2.22
N GLN A 139 15.54 -12.74 -2.29
CA GLN A 139 16.74 -12.51 -3.07
C GLN A 139 17.83 -11.96 -2.13
N GLY A 140 18.73 -12.84 -1.66
CA GLY A 140 19.71 -12.46 -0.66
C GLY A 140 19.05 -11.96 0.64
N PRO A 141 19.41 -10.76 1.13
CA PRO A 141 18.83 -10.19 2.35
C PRO A 141 17.45 -9.57 2.14
N THR A 142 16.96 -9.53 0.90
CA THR A 142 15.72 -8.83 0.54
C THR A 142 14.58 -9.82 0.35
N GLU A 143 13.47 -9.58 1.05
CA GLU A 143 12.19 -10.22 0.77
C GLU A 143 11.44 -9.39 -0.26
N ILE A 144 10.91 -10.03 -1.30
CA ILE A 144 10.10 -9.41 -2.32
C ILE A 144 8.69 -9.95 -2.22
N ARG A 145 7.73 -9.07 -1.97
CA ARG A 145 6.30 -9.37 -1.96
C ARG A 145 5.65 -8.75 -3.17
N GLU A 146 4.82 -9.50 -3.84
CA GLU A 146 4.18 -9.05 -5.08
C GLU A 146 2.70 -9.42 -5.09
N LEU A 147 1.88 -8.44 -5.47
CA LEU A 147 0.49 -8.62 -5.83
C LEU A 147 0.37 -8.46 -7.34
N SER A 148 -0.20 -9.44 -8.00
CA SER A 148 -0.39 -9.47 -9.44
C SER A 148 -1.81 -9.83 -9.83
N SER A 149 -2.18 -9.50 -11.05
CA SER A 149 -3.41 -9.94 -11.69
C SER A 149 -3.12 -10.32 -13.13
N GLU A 150 -3.53 -11.51 -13.54
CA GLU A 150 -3.32 -12.03 -14.90
C GLU A 150 -1.85 -11.94 -15.38
N GLY A 151 -0.91 -12.25 -14.47
CA GLY A 151 0.52 -12.22 -14.76
C GLY A 151 1.16 -10.81 -14.75
N THR A 152 0.40 -9.77 -14.47
CA THR A 152 0.91 -8.40 -14.37
C THR A 152 1.08 -7.99 -12.92
N ALA A 153 2.29 -7.59 -12.54
CA ALA A 153 2.57 -7.05 -11.22
C ALA A 153 1.88 -5.69 -11.03
N LEU A 154 1.18 -5.53 -9.91
CA LEU A 154 0.45 -4.31 -9.56
C LEU A 154 1.09 -3.59 -8.38
N LEU A 155 1.42 -4.33 -7.33
CA LEU A 155 2.06 -3.83 -6.13
C LEU A 155 3.26 -4.70 -5.82
N ARG A 156 4.41 -4.08 -5.62
CA ARG A 156 5.65 -4.80 -5.29
C ARG A 156 6.34 -4.12 -4.11
N ALA A 157 6.68 -4.90 -3.10
CA ALA A 157 7.42 -4.44 -1.95
C ALA A 157 8.78 -5.16 -1.87
N HIS A 158 9.84 -4.38 -1.68
CA HIS A 158 11.18 -4.85 -1.39
C HIS A 158 11.48 -4.53 0.07
N ILE A 159 11.71 -5.56 0.88
CA ILE A 159 11.92 -5.44 2.31
C ILE A 159 13.31 -5.98 2.64
N THR A 160 14.20 -5.10 3.07
CA THR A 160 15.57 -5.46 3.45
C THR A 160 15.79 -5.17 4.92
N GLN A 161 16.12 -6.20 5.69
CA GLN A 161 16.47 -6.06 7.09
C GLN A 161 17.97 -5.82 7.23
N MET A 162 18.36 -4.77 7.94
CA MET A 162 19.74 -4.38 8.20
C MET A 162 19.95 -4.11 9.69
N GLY A 163 20.17 -5.18 10.47
CA GLY A 163 20.27 -5.07 11.93
C GLY A 163 18.96 -4.59 12.56
N SER A 164 19.01 -3.46 13.28
CA SER A 164 17.84 -2.81 13.89
C SER A 164 17.06 -1.90 12.91
N ARG A 165 17.49 -1.80 11.66
CA ARG A 165 16.83 -1.02 10.63
C ARG A 165 16.19 -1.92 9.59
N SER A 166 15.09 -1.49 9.01
CA SER A 166 14.57 -2.05 7.79
C SER A 166 14.37 -0.97 6.73
N MET A 167 14.68 -1.33 5.50
CA MET A 167 14.42 -0.50 4.32
C MET A 167 13.34 -1.16 3.50
N ILE A 168 12.28 -0.43 3.23
CA ILE A 168 11.14 -0.91 2.47
C ILE A 168 10.93 0.02 1.29
N THR A 169 10.81 -0.55 0.10
CA THR A 169 10.39 0.18 -1.09
C THR A 169 9.11 -0.45 -1.60
N ILE A 170 8.06 0.33 -1.77
CA ILE A 170 6.77 -0.11 -2.31
C ILE A 170 6.57 0.60 -3.65
N GLU A 171 6.41 -0.19 -4.70
CA GLU A 171 6.14 0.29 -6.05
C GLU A 171 4.67 0.01 -6.39
N ASN A 172 3.93 1.07 -6.68
CA ASN A 172 2.55 1.01 -7.12
C ASN A 172 2.43 1.74 -8.47
N GLU A 173 2.74 1.03 -9.53
CA GLU A 173 2.73 1.59 -10.88
C GLU A 173 1.32 1.99 -11.35
N PRO A 174 0.26 1.18 -11.15
CA PRO A 174 -1.08 1.55 -11.59
C PRO A 174 -1.60 2.85 -10.95
N GLU A 175 -1.31 3.10 -9.69
CA GLU A 175 -1.72 4.31 -8.98
C GLU A 175 -0.67 5.42 -9.05
N GLY A 176 0.50 5.13 -9.60
CA GLY A 176 1.53 6.11 -9.96
C GLY A 176 2.33 6.66 -8.79
N TYR A 177 2.68 5.84 -7.80
CA TYR A 177 3.55 6.28 -6.72
C TYR A 177 4.53 5.19 -6.25
N THR A 178 5.57 5.65 -5.57
CA THR A 178 6.53 4.82 -4.85
C THR A 178 6.64 5.31 -3.42
N LEU A 179 6.66 4.40 -2.46
CA LEU A 179 6.97 4.68 -1.06
C LEU A 179 8.36 4.16 -0.74
N GLN A 180 9.16 4.99 -0.07
CA GLN A 180 10.40 4.55 0.59
C GLN A 180 10.21 4.70 2.09
N ILE A 181 10.35 3.61 2.82
CA ILE A 181 10.13 3.56 4.26
C ILE A 181 11.40 3.04 4.93
N GLU A 182 11.96 3.84 5.82
CA GLU A 182 13.02 3.43 6.71
C GLU A 182 12.44 3.28 8.11
N SER A 183 12.55 2.09 8.68
CA SER A 183 12.02 1.79 10.01
C SER A 183 13.15 1.49 10.99
N LEU A 184 13.01 2.00 12.21
CA LEU A 184 13.78 1.59 13.37
C LEU A 184 12.92 0.63 14.21
N LEU A 185 13.50 -0.50 14.57
CA LEU A 185 12.88 -1.50 15.43
C LEU A 185 13.25 -1.25 16.89
#